data_b5b9b6d978a8a6932c276b88fc08e120
#
_entry.id   b5b9b6d978a8a6932c276b88fc08e120
#
_cell.length_a   1.000
_cell.length_b   1.000
_cell.length_c   1.000
_cell.angle_alpha   90.00
_cell.angle_beta   90.00
_cell.angle_gamma   90.00
#
_symmetry.space_group_name_H-M   'P 1'
#
loop_
_entity.id
_entity.type
_entity.pdbx_description
1 polymer ?
#
loop_
_entity_poly.entity_id
_entity_poly.type
_entity_poly.pdbx_seq_one_letter_code
_entity_poly.pdbx_strand_id
1 'polypeptide(L)'
;MKKQSFPHNRKQELWYFGLSCAIGCMTCLPRSAQADSSAEIAQLRSMVLQLQAQVKDLQKSQKVTHAALRHLPGGEQNHTGQYAPGLRSAGAAKTHAASLPPMTNPGAGELAGPVRINDQPVEPFSADPTPTTVAQEPQSVKSINLSSSSPTALTQTEVDSLPPIFKIGSVSVKLGGFVDMSNIYRDKNLTAGPATPWGAFPYSGNPNAHASEYRPTAQLSRFSLLIEGKPARGVTVEAYVESDFGGSGSNSNAVQTNSYVPRMRQAYLAADDRDLGLHFLAGQAWSLTTGYTNTLLRRHEQLPPVVDSNLIPGVTFTRVPQVRFIKDFHRKWWLGLSVETPQATLGFDDSTLDSGGNLPPAMGQTSGPHVIYNSTGTGMLDPEAHYSLDAAPDIVLKTAVDTSVGHYELYGLARWFRTIVVNGGGSGGLGGQAHSRVAFGGGVGGSMAVPLLSGKMQLVGDVLAGKGIGRYGPSQLPDMTLRSTGAPAPLREIIGSVGLIGHPTDNLLLYTYGGVEAAHRAVYEGADGSYYGYGSPNAKLSGCSLMLGVCNAQTQSLISYTMGGWWHLLDGHYGSVMAGLQYTYVRKFAFRGVTDSGTSTRPTVNGNTVFVTFRYYPFQN
;
A
#
# COMPACT_ATOMS: atom_id res chain seq x y z
N MET A 1 -14.81 47.82 49.25
CA MET A 1 -15.32 46.79 48.33
C MET A 1 -15.03 47.20 46.90
N LYS A 2 -13.91 46.75 46.34
CA LYS A 2 -13.50 46.98 44.92
C LYS A 2 -13.52 45.66 44.19
N LYS A 3 -14.37 45.51 43.15
CA LYS A 3 -14.36 44.41 42.19
C LYS A 3 -13.16 44.57 41.28
N GLN A 4 -12.24 43.64 41.32
CA GLN A 4 -11.20 43.48 40.27
C GLN A 4 -11.77 42.59 39.17
N SER A 5 -11.80 43.15 37.96
CA SER A 5 -12.13 42.45 36.73
C SER A 5 -10.86 41.77 36.19
N PHE A 6 -10.95 40.45 35.94
CA PHE A 6 -9.93 39.68 35.23
C PHE A 6 -10.06 39.92 33.73
N PRO A 7 -8.96 40.01 32.99
CA PRO A 7 -9.01 40.16 31.53
C PRO A 7 -9.32 38.83 30.87
N HIS A 8 -10.32 38.84 29.99
CA HIS A 8 -10.73 37.73 29.13
C HIS A 8 -9.63 37.36 28.15
N ASN A 9 -9.35 36.10 28.08
CA ASN A 9 -8.26 35.46 27.35
C ASN A 9 -8.57 35.42 25.83
N ARG A 10 -7.98 36.33 25.04
CA ARG A 10 -8.12 36.46 23.58
C ARG A 10 -7.56 35.25 22.76
N LYS A 11 -7.04 34.22 23.42
CA LYS A 11 -6.45 33.04 22.76
C LYS A 11 -7.45 31.95 22.35
N GLN A 12 -8.67 31.97 22.86
CA GLN A 12 -9.68 30.96 22.52
C GLN A 12 -10.48 31.27 21.23
N GLU A 13 -10.54 32.53 20.81
CA GLU A 13 -11.29 32.90 19.60
C GLU A 13 -10.55 32.65 18.28
N LEU A 14 -9.23 32.45 18.30
CA LEU A 14 -8.43 32.17 17.11
C LEU A 14 -8.61 30.74 16.57
N TRP A 15 -9.10 29.81 17.37
CA TRP A 15 -9.33 28.42 16.93
C TRP A 15 -10.64 28.23 16.14
N TYR A 16 -11.63 29.07 16.34
CA TYR A 16 -12.88 29.02 15.57
C TYR A 16 -12.79 29.74 14.21
N PHE A 17 -11.80 30.62 14.02
CA PHE A 17 -11.61 31.34 12.76
C PHE A 17 -10.82 30.54 11.71
N GLY A 18 -10.02 29.57 12.09
CA GLY A 18 -9.22 28.74 11.19
C GLY A 18 -10.03 27.77 10.34
N LEU A 19 -11.19 27.34 10.81
CA LEU A 19 -12.01 26.34 10.11
C LEU A 19 -13.02 26.95 9.13
N SER A 20 -13.34 28.23 9.28
CA SER A 20 -14.30 28.93 8.37
C SER A 20 -13.64 29.65 7.20
N CYS A 21 -12.32 29.86 7.21
CA CYS A 21 -11.61 30.56 6.14
C CYS A 21 -11.18 29.69 4.94
N ALA A 22 -11.30 28.36 5.00
CA ALA A 22 -10.93 27.46 3.90
C ALA A 22 -11.98 27.41 2.77
N ILE A 23 -13.18 27.96 2.97
CA ILE A 23 -14.28 27.94 1.98
C ILE A 23 -14.60 29.35 1.43
N GLY A 24 -14.03 30.42 2.02
CA GLY A 24 -14.40 31.82 1.70
C GLY A 24 -13.38 32.67 0.93
N CYS A 25 -12.19 32.16 0.59
CA CYS A 25 -11.10 32.97 0.02
C CYS A 25 -10.99 32.89 -1.51
N MET A 26 -12.09 33.00 -2.24
CA MET A 26 -12.07 33.23 -3.70
C MET A 26 -12.56 34.62 -4.15
N THR A 27 -12.78 35.56 -3.26
CA THR A 27 -13.30 36.88 -3.65
C THR A 27 -12.74 38.04 -2.82
N CYS A 28 -11.42 38.24 -2.77
CA CYS A 28 -10.84 39.54 -2.37
C CYS A 28 -9.37 39.61 -2.81
N LEU A 29 -9.14 40.15 -4.00
CA LEU A 29 -7.82 40.62 -4.44
C LEU A 29 -7.77 42.15 -4.33
N PRO A 30 -6.69 42.75 -3.77
CA PRO A 30 -6.50 44.18 -3.76
C PRO A 30 -6.13 44.68 -5.15
N ARG A 31 -6.72 45.84 -5.52
CA ARG A 31 -6.45 46.58 -6.77
C ARG A 31 -5.03 47.13 -6.77
N SER A 32 -4.11 46.48 -7.48
CA SER A 32 -2.95 47.15 -8.11
C SER A 32 -2.15 46.13 -8.97
N ALA A 33 -2.67 45.77 -10.14
CA ALA A 33 -1.94 45.26 -11.31
C ALA A 33 -2.93 45.23 -12.48
N GLN A 34 -3.29 46.37 -13.00
CA GLN A 34 -4.19 46.52 -14.14
C GLN A 34 -3.36 47.00 -15.34
N ALA A 35 -2.72 46.06 -16.05
CA ALA A 35 -2.30 46.25 -17.44
C ALA A 35 -2.22 44.99 -18.30
N ASP A 36 -2.04 43.76 -17.73
CA ASP A 36 -1.91 42.52 -18.55
C ASP A 36 -3.05 41.52 -18.43
N SER A 37 -4.00 41.71 -17.52
CA SER A 37 -5.04 40.74 -17.25
C SER A 37 -6.20 40.70 -18.28
N SER A 38 -6.36 41.73 -19.11
CA SER A 38 -7.47 41.79 -20.07
C SER A 38 -7.27 40.85 -21.26
N ALA A 39 -6.04 40.67 -21.71
CA ALA A 39 -5.71 39.77 -22.81
C ALA A 39 -5.80 38.29 -22.36
N GLU A 40 -5.31 37.95 -21.16
CA GLU A 40 -5.40 36.61 -20.60
C GLU A 40 -6.85 36.21 -20.29
N ILE A 41 -7.66 37.15 -19.77
CA ILE A 41 -9.09 36.91 -19.52
C ILE A 41 -9.85 36.73 -20.85
N ALA A 42 -9.49 37.47 -21.89
CA ALA A 42 -10.05 37.29 -23.22
C ALA A 42 -9.68 35.93 -23.82
N GLN A 43 -8.42 35.49 -23.63
CA GLN A 43 -7.95 34.18 -24.08
C GLN A 43 -8.62 33.03 -23.31
N LEU A 44 -8.78 33.14 -22.00
CA LEU A 44 -9.53 32.19 -21.18
C LEU A 44 -11.01 32.12 -21.57
N ARG A 45 -11.64 33.26 -21.83
CA ARG A 45 -13.04 33.27 -22.34
C ARG A 45 -13.17 32.61 -23.70
N SER A 46 -12.22 32.82 -24.61
CA SER A 46 -12.23 32.14 -25.91
C SER A 46 -12.08 30.61 -25.78
N MET A 47 -11.16 30.14 -24.90
CA MET A 47 -11.01 28.71 -24.60
C MET A 47 -12.25 28.09 -23.97
N VAL A 48 -12.91 28.78 -23.05
CA VAL A 48 -14.16 28.30 -22.43
C VAL A 48 -15.29 28.20 -23.46
N LEU A 49 -15.42 29.17 -24.36
CA LEU A 49 -16.40 29.12 -25.46
C LEU A 49 -16.11 27.99 -26.43
N GLN A 50 -14.85 27.72 -26.73
CA GLN A 50 -14.42 26.61 -27.59
C GLN A 50 -14.73 25.24 -26.95
N LEU A 51 -14.46 25.09 -25.65
CA LEU A 51 -14.82 23.90 -24.87
C LEU A 51 -16.33 23.70 -24.80
N GLN A 52 -17.11 24.76 -24.61
CA GLN A 52 -18.59 24.67 -24.64
C GLN A 52 -19.13 24.24 -26.00
N ALA A 53 -18.52 24.69 -27.10
CA ALA A 53 -18.87 24.25 -28.45
C ALA A 53 -18.55 22.75 -28.63
N GLN A 54 -17.38 22.28 -28.20
CA GLN A 54 -17.00 20.86 -28.27
C GLN A 54 -17.92 19.96 -27.43
N VAL A 55 -18.31 20.38 -26.22
CA VAL A 55 -19.28 19.63 -25.40
C VAL A 55 -20.65 19.54 -26.09
N LYS A 56 -21.09 20.63 -26.75
CA LYS A 56 -22.35 20.64 -27.47
C LYS A 56 -22.35 19.72 -28.70
N ASP A 57 -21.23 19.65 -29.41
CA ASP A 57 -21.03 18.73 -30.53
C ASP A 57 -20.97 17.26 -30.08
N LEU A 58 -20.30 16.98 -28.96
CA LEU A 58 -20.29 15.65 -28.34
C LEU A 58 -21.70 15.21 -27.92
N GLN A 59 -22.47 16.09 -27.31
CA GLN A 59 -23.87 15.81 -26.95
C GLN A 59 -24.75 15.56 -28.17
N LYS A 60 -24.49 16.27 -29.28
CA LYS A 60 -25.20 16.06 -30.55
C LYS A 60 -24.84 14.71 -31.16
N SER A 61 -23.57 14.33 -31.17
CA SER A 61 -23.13 13.02 -31.66
C SER A 61 -23.67 11.87 -30.80
N GLN A 62 -23.73 12.01 -29.48
CA GLN A 62 -24.37 11.03 -28.59
C GLN A 62 -25.87 10.85 -28.92
N LYS A 63 -26.59 11.94 -29.17
CA LYS A 63 -28.01 11.86 -29.56
C LYS A 63 -28.19 11.15 -30.91
N VAL A 64 -27.30 11.38 -31.87
CA VAL A 64 -27.32 10.68 -33.17
C VAL A 64 -27.02 9.19 -33.00
N THR A 65 -26.04 8.83 -32.18
CA THR A 65 -25.69 7.43 -31.88
C THR A 65 -26.85 6.71 -31.16
N HIS A 66 -27.51 7.37 -30.21
CA HIS A 66 -28.69 6.83 -29.54
C HIS A 66 -29.90 6.70 -30.45
N ALA A 67 -30.06 7.60 -31.43
CA ALA A 67 -31.13 7.49 -32.45
C ALA A 67 -30.83 6.34 -33.43
N ALA A 68 -29.58 6.16 -33.84
CA ALA A 68 -29.15 5.06 -34.71
C ALA A 68 -29.35 3.68 -34.08
N LEU A 69 -29.08 3.56 -32.74
CA LEU A 69 -29.32 2.33 -31.99
C LEU A 69 -30.81 1.96 -31.84
N ARG A 70 -31.73 2.90 -32.00
CA ARG A 70 -33.20 2.65 -31.98
C ARG A 70 -33.77 2.15 -33.31
N HIS A 71 -32.97 2.15 -34.37
CA HIS A 71 -33.40 1.75 -35.71
C HIS A 71 -32.79 0.44 -36.23
N LEU A 72 -32.23 -0.39 -35.34
CA LEU A 72 -31.85 -1.75 -35.70
C LEU A 72 -33.11 -2.65 -35.65
N PRO A 73 -33.45 -3.32 -36.73
CA PRO A 73 -34.62 -4.23 -36.73
C PRO A 73 -34.22 -5.53 -36.06
N GLY A 74 -34.89 -5.89 -35.02
CA GLY A 74 -34.64 -7.16 -34.35
C GLY A 74 -35.72 -7.48 -33.34
N GLY A 75 -36.57 -8.40 -33.62
CA GLY A 75 -37.17 -9.39 -32.75
C GLY A 75 -37.96 -8.90 -31.52
N GLU A 76 -39.26 -8.81 -31.72
CA GLU A 76 -40.27 -8.76 -30.66
C GLU A 76 -40.08 -9.86 -29.61
N GLN A 77 -40.24 -9.49 -28.35
CA GLN A 77 -41.22 -10.16 -27.49
C GLN A 77 -41.58 -9.28 -26.28
N ASN A 78 -42.88 -8.90 -26.30
CA ASN A 78 -43.65 -8.32 -25.20
C ASN A 78 -43.61 -9.21 -23.94
N HIS A 79 -43.59 -8.59 -22.77
CA HIS A 79 -44.66 -8.82 -21.78
C HIS A 79 -44.58 -7.78 -20.64
N THR A 80 -45.58 -6.93 -20.63
CA THR A 80 -46.13 -6.21 -19.48
C THR A 80 -46.86 -7.19 -18.57
N GLY A 81 -46.75 -7.03 -17.25
CA GLY A 81 -47.67 -7.75 -16.35
C GLY A 81 -47.30 -7.63 -14.86
N GLN A 82 -47.89 -6.71 -14.24
CA GLN A 82 -48.57 -6.63 -12.94
C GLN A 82 -48.34 -7.74 -11.88
N TYR A 83 -48.19 -7.25 -10.65
CA TYR A 83 -48.26 -7.94 -9.35
C TYR A 83 -49.56 -8.73 -9.12
N ALA A 84 -49.43 -9.92 -8.51
CA ALA A 84 -50.11 -10.41 -7.31
C ALA A 84 -49.97 -11.96 -7.15
N PRO A 85 -50.22 -12.51 -5.94
CA PRO A 85 -49.52 -13.66 -5.42
C PRO A 85 -50.33 -14.98 -5.44
N GLY A 86 -49.67 -16.11 -5.33
CA GLY A 86 -50.38 -17.34 -5.02
C GLY A 86 -49.75 -18.67 -5.40
N LEU A 87 -49.19 -19.36 -4.45
CA LEU A 87 -49.29 -20.80 -4.10
C LEU A 87 -49.16 -21.91 -5.17
N ARG A 88 -48.29 -22.85 -4.77
CA ARG A 88 -48.31 -24.33 -4.85
C ARG A 88 -47.44 -25.03 -5.87
N SER A 89 -46.46 -25.67 -5.23
CA SER A 89 -46.01 -27.10 -5.29
C SER A 89 -46.02 -27.86 -6.63
N ALA A 90 -44.91 -28.44 -6.92
CA ALA A 90 -44.58 -29.85 -7.13
C ALA A 90 -43.60 -30.07 -8.30
N GLY A 91 -42.68 -30.98 -8.13
CA GLY A 91 -42.06 -31.70 -9.22
C GLY A 91 -40.54 -31.67 -9.27
N ALA A 92 -39.94 -32.68 -8.67
CA ALA A 92 -38.52 -33.02 -8.85
C ALA A 92 -38.23 -33.38 -10.31
N ALA A 93 -37.21 -32.71 -10.89
CA ALA A 93 -36.56 -33.23 -12.09
C ALA A 93 -35.05 -33.05 -11.94
N LYS A 94 -34.35 -34.17 -11.96
CA LYS A 94 -32.90 -34.26 -12.11
C LYS A 94 -32.49 -33.56 -13.41
N THR A 95 -31.58 -32.64 -13.36
CA THR A 95 -30.86 -32.19 -14.56
C THR A 95 -29.36 -32.22 -14.29
N HIS A 96 -28.71 -32.84 -15.25
CA HIS A 96 -27.27 -33.08 -15.36
C HIS A 96 -26.46 -31.79 -15.32
N ALA A 97 -25.28 -31.89 -14.72
CA ALA A 97 -24.20 -30.93 -14.84
C ALA A 97 -23.88 -30.68 -16.34
N ALA A 98 -24.11 -29.49 -16.81
CA ALA A 98 -23.61 -29.05 -18.11
C ALA A 98 -22.25 -28.41 -17.92
N SER A 99 -21.20 -29.12 -18.38
CA SER A 99 -19.87 -28.60 -18.58
C SER A 99 -19.89 -27.42 -19.54
N LEU A 100 -19.27 -26.33 -19.15
CA LEU A 100 -18.99 -25.17 -20.02
C LEU A 100 -18.07 -25.64 -21.17
N PRO A 101 -18.35 -25.24 -22.41
CA PRO A 101 -17.47 -25.55 -23.54
C PRO A 101 -16.16 -24.75 -23.45
N PRO A 102 -15.03 -25.31 -23.92
CA PRO A 102 -13.77 -24.59 -23.97
C PRO A 102 -13.86 -23.42 -24.95
N MET A 103 -13.33 -22.26 -24.55
CA MET A 103 -13.17 -21.13 -25.44
C MET A 103 -12.24 -21.51 -26.60
N THR A 104 -12.80 -21.62 -27.78
CA THR A 104 -12.04 -21.76 -29.02
C THR A 104 -11.42 -20.43 -29.39
N ASN A 105 -10.12 -20.42 -29.55
CA ASN A 105 -9.34 -19.35 -30.14
C ASN A 105 -9.80 -19.12 -31.59
N PRO A 106 -10.15 -17.93 -32.03
CA PRO A 106 -10.45 -17.68 -33.43
C PRO A 106 -9.16 -17.48 -34.21
N GLY A 107 -8.92 -18.37 -35.18
CA GLY A 107 -8.21 -18.09 -36.42
C GLY A 107 -6.71 -18.12 -36.35
N ALA A 108 -6.13 -19.32 -36.51
CA ALA A 108 -4.86 -19.46 -37.16
C ALA A 108 -5.08 -19.19 -38.65
N GLY A 109 -4.78 -17.97 -39.10
CA GLY A 109 -4.65 -17.63 -40.50
C GLY A 109 -3.41 -18.26 -41.08
N GLU A 110 -3.57 -18.81 -42.22
CA GLU A 110 -2.65 -19.49 -43.11
C GLU A 110 -1.27 -18.80 -43.18
N LEU A 111 -0.21 -19.58 -43.00
CA LEU A 111 1.18 -19.18 -43.18
C LEU A 111 1.43 -18.91 -44.68
N ALA A 112 1.50 -17.66 -45.07
CA ALA A 112 2.11 -17.26 -46.32
C ALA A 112 3.64 -17.51 -46.26
N GLY A 113 4.18 -18.06 -47.33
CA GLY A 113 5.56 -18.53 -47.43
C GLY A 113 6.64 -17.45 -47.25
N PRO A 114 7.92 -17.84 -47.30
CA PRO A 114 9.03 -17.01 -46.86
C PRO A 114 9.24 -15.81 -47.80
N VAL A 115 9.17 -14.62 -47.21
CA VAL A 115 9.57 -13.36 -47.84
C VAL A 115 11.10 -13.37 -47.92
N ARG A 116 11.63 -13.37 -49.15
CA ARG A 116 13.05 -13.16 -49.42
C ARG A 116 13.44 -11.74 -49.04
N ILE A 117 14.37 -11.61 -48.12
CA ILE A 117 15.03 -10.34 -47.80
C ILE A 117 16.00 -10.06 -48.95
N ASN A 118 15.78 -8.95 -49.62
CA ASN A 118 16.67 -8.40 -50.62
C ASN A 118 17.90 -7.80 -49.92
N ASP A 119 19.06 -8.41 -50.13
CA ASP A 119 20.36 -7.86 -49.78
C ASP A 119 20.65 -6.63 -50.65
N GLN A 120 20.59 -5.45 -50.05
CA GLN A 120 21.22 -4.24 -50.60
C GLN A 120 22.38 -3.86 -49.69
N PRO A 121 23.57 -3.58 -50.23
CA PRO A 121 24.71 -3.19 -49.41
C PRO A 121 24.51 -1.77 -48.87
N VAL A 122 24.67 -1.62 -47.56
CA VAL A 122 24.72 -0.30 -46.88
C VAL A 122 26.13 0.24 -47.08
N GLU A 123 26.23 1.39 -47.75
CA GLU A 123 27.49 2.15 -47.85
C GLU A 123 27.89 2.72 -46.48
N PRO A 124 29.20 2.76 -46.17
CA PRO A 124 29.66 3.29 -44.89
C PRO A 124 29.57 4.83 -44.84
N PHE A 125 28.90 5.34 -43.83
CA PHE A 125 28.93 6.77 -43.48
C PHE A 125 30.35 7.18 -43.08
N SER A 126 30.92 8.11 -43.86
CA SER A 126 32.19 8.76 -43.60
C SER A 126 32.08 9.66 -42.34
N ALA A 127 32.93 9.37 -41.37
CA ALA A 127 33.13 10.22 -40.23
C ALA A 127 34.11 11.34 -40.56
N ASP A 128 33.73 12.58 -40.32
CA ASP A 128 34.59 13.62 -39.72
C ASP A 128 33.72 14.78 -39.29
N PRO A 129 33.83 15.14 -38.02
CA PRO A 129 34.23 16.50 -37.75
C PRO A 129 35.29 16.60 -36.61
N THR A 130 36.31 17.38 -36.88
CA THR A 130 37.33 17.84 -35.96
C THR A 130 36.76 18.39 -34.64
N PRO A 131 37.32 17.99 -33.49
CA PRO A 131 36.92 18.58 -32.21
C PRO A 131 37.62 19.93 -32.00
N THR A 132 36.82 20.97 -31.85
CA THR A 132 37.29 22.24 -31.31
C THR A 132 37.43 22.07 -29.79
N THR A 133 38.67 21.97 -29.34
CA THR A 133 39.07 21.95 -27.94
C THR A 133 38.77 23.33 -27.31
N VAL A 134 37.75 23.40 -26.47
CA VAL A 134 37.63 24.45 -25.44
C VAL A 134 38.04 23.80 -24.13
N ALA A 135 39.23 24.12 -23.68
CA ALA A 135 39.71 23.75 -22.35
C ALA A 135 38.90 24.55 -21.31
N GLN A 136 37.99 23.85 -20.61
CA GLN A 136 37.44 24.32 -19.34
C GLN A 136 38.19 23.64 -18.22
N GLU A 137 38.82 24.43 -17.35
CA GLU A 137 39.44 23.99 -16.11
C GLU A 137 38.44 23.18 -15.26
N PRO A 138 38.88 22.13 -14.57
CA PRO A 138 38.01 21.39 -13.65
C PRO A 138 37.70 22.27 -12.44
N GLN A 139 36.49 22.79 -12.37
CA GLN A 139 35.97 23.38 -11.15
C GLN A 139 35.91 22.28 -10.07
N SER A 140 36.63 22.51 -8.99
CA SER A 140 36.66 21.68 -7.83
C SER A 140 35.24 21.40 -7.33
N VAL A 141 34.85 20.13 -7.37
CA VAL A 141 33.61 19.64 -6.76
C VAL A 141 33.69 19.98 -5.27
N LYS A 142 32.92 20.97 -4.82
CA LYS A 142 32.72 21.21 -3.40
C LYS A 142 32.02 19.98 -2.84
N SER A 143 32.76 19.22 -2.03
CA SER A 143 32.19 18.18 -1.18
C SER A 143 31.08 18.80 -0.33
N ILE A 144 29.83 18.44 -0.60
CA ILE A 144 28.71 18.79 0.24
C ILE A 144 28.90 18.03 1.55
N ASN A 145 29.05 18.79 2.64
CA ASN A 145 29.06 18.23 3.98
C ASN A 145 27.71 17.53 4.25
N LEU A 146 27.67 16.23 4.04
CA LEU A 146 26.60 15.32 4.51
C LEU A 146 26.68 15.11 6.05
N SER A 147 27.06 16.16 6.78
CA SER A 147 27.03 16.12 8.24
C SER A 147 25.58 16.24 8.70
N SER A 148 25.05 15.12 9.18
CA SER A 148 23.78 14.95 9.93
C SER A 148 22.50 14.54 9.22
N SER A 149 22.52 14.05 8.01
CA SER A 149 21.33 13.34 7.49
C SER A 149 21.40 11.88 7.90
N SER A 150 20.49 11.46 8.77
CA SER A 150 20.28 10.03 9.09
C SER A 150 20.06 9.23 7.80
N PRO A 151 20.56 7.98 7.72
CA PRO A 151 20.47 7.14 6.50
C PRO A 151 19.07 6.90 5.97
N THR A 152 18.06 7.15 6.78
CA THR A 152 16.63 7.09 6.42
C THR A 152 16.18 8.23 5.49
N ALA A 153 17.00 9.26 5.33
CA ALA A 153 16.70 10.45 4.53
C ALA A 153 16.49 10.16 3.04
N LEU A 154 16.97 9.03 2.52
CA LEU A 154 16.84 8.68 1.11
C LEU A 154 15.41 8.41 0.65
N THR A 155 14.42 8.36 1.52
CA THR A 155 13.06 7.98 1.14
C THR A 155 11.97 9.01 1.45
N GLN A 156 12.13 9.89 2.44
CA GLN A 156 11.04 10.79 2.84
C GLN A 156 11.45 12.20 3.32
N THR A 157 12.60 12.36 3.95
CA THR A 157 13.08 13.65 4.48
C THR A 157 13.54 14.63 3.39
N GLU A 158 13.67 14.15 2.17
CA GLU A 158 14.22 14.90 1.05
C GLU A 158 13.43 16.16 0.72
N VAL A 159 12.08 16.08 0.72
CA VAL A 159 11.25 17.22 0.34
C VAL A 159 11.35 18.39 1.32
N ASP A 160 11.64 18.14 2.60
CA ASP A 160 11.78 19.17 3.62
C ASP A 160 13.04 20.04 3.41
N SER A 161 14.13 19.42 2.99
CA SER A 161 15.41 20.10 2.71
C SER A 161 15.43 20.81 1.37
N LEU A 162 14.50 20.50 0.44
CA LEU A 162 14.49 21.08 -0.89
C LEU A 162 14.18 22.59 -0.87
N PRO A 163 14.80 23.37 -1.76
CA PRO A 163 14.41 24.75 -1.94
C PRO A 163 12.98 24.84 -2.49
N PRO A 164 12.20 25.86 -2.11
CA PRO A 164 10.88 26.06 -2.69
C PRO A 164 11.01 26.46 -4.16
N ILE A 165 10.20 25.85 -5.03
CA ILE A 165 10.11 26.25 -6.45
C ILE A 165 9.48 27.65 -6.61
N PHE A 166 8.56 28.00 -5.70
CA PHE A 166 8.03 29.37 -5.60
C PHE A 166 7.51 29.66 -4.20
N LYS A 167 7.39 30.94 -3.88
CA LYS A 167 6.84 31.46 -2.63
C LYS A 167 5.77 32.51 -2.93
N ILE A 168 4.66 32.44 -2.18
CA ILE A 168 3.58 33.42 -2.22
C ILE A 168 3.37 33.89 -0.78
N GLY A 169 3.90 35.09 -0.44
CA GLY A 169 3.89 35.57 0.94
C GLY A 169 4.59 34.60 1.90
N SER A 170 3.89 34.10 2.90
CA SER A 170 4.40 33.12 3.87
C SER A 170 4.23 31.65 3.43
N VAL A 171 3.67 31.39 2.23
CA VAL A 171 3.47 30.05 1.70
C VAL A 171 4.61 29.66 0.79
N SER A 172 5.21 28.51 1.00
CA SER A 172 6.23 27.90 0.13
C SER A 172 5.72 26.61 -0.48
N VAL A 173 6.11 26.36 -1.73
CA VAL A 173 5.78 25.13 -2.46
C VAL A 173 7.07 24.45 -2.87
N LYS A 174 7.20 23.17 -2.52
CA LYS A 174 8.35 22.33 -2.81
C LYS A 174 7.91 21.08 -3.59
N LEU A 175 8.66 20.75 -4.64
CA LEU A 175 8.51 19.50 -5.37
C LEU A 175 9.60 18.52 -4.96
N GLY A 176 9.23 17.27 -4.80
CA GLY A 176 10.15 16.16 -4.54
C GLY A 176 9.85 14.97 -5.43
N GLY A 177 10.66 13.94 -5.29
CA GLY A 177 10.49 12.68 -6.01
C GLY A 177 11.69 12.31 -6.85
N PHE A 178 11.54 11.21 -7.57
CA PHE A 178 12.60 10.63 -8.41
C PHE A 178 12.02 9.85 -9.59
N VAL A 179 12.80 9.71 -10.62
CA VAL A 179 12.56 8.73 -11.71
C VAL A 179 13.40 7.50 -11.42
N ASP A 180 12.77 6.32 -11.49
CA ASP A 180 13.38 5.03 -11.16
C ASP A 180 13.35 4.09 -12.37
N MET A 181 14.41 3.32 -12.53
CA MET A 181 14.46 2.16 -13.43
C MET A 181 15.02 0.99 -12.66
N SER A 182 14.14 0.12 -12.21
CA SER A 182 14.48 -1.10 -11.46
C SER A 182 14.44 -2.34 -12.33
N ASN A 183 15.42 -3.21 -12.15
CA ASN A 183 15.49 -4.54 -12.72
C ASN A 183 15.35 -5.54 -11.58
N ILE A 184 14.36 -6.42 -11.69
CA ILE A 184 13.98 -7.38 -10.65
C ILE A 184 14.24 -8.77 -11.19
N TYR A 185 15.04 -9.56 -10.48
CA TYR A 185 15.22 -10.99 -10.73
C TYR A 185 14.76 -11.78 -9.52
N ARG A 186 13.94 -12.81 -9.75
CA ARG A 186 13.52 -13.79 -8.74
C ARG A 186 13.76 -15.20 -9.23
N ASP A 187 14.22 -16.07 -8.35
CA ASP A 187 14.45 -17.50 -8.64
C ASP A 187 13.15 -18.29 -8.82
N LYS A 188 12.00 -17.69 -8.48
CA LYS A 188 10.65 -18.23 -8.69
C LYS A 188 9.75 -17.18 -9.31
N ASN A 189 8.82 -17.63 -10.15
CA ASN A 189 7.88 -16.73 -10.82
C ASN A 189 6.73 -16.36 -9.87
N LEU A 190 6.73 -15.14 -9.37
CA LEU A 190 5.63 -14.58 -8.57
C LEU A 190 4.62 -13.81 -9.41
N THR A 191 4.93 -13.56 -10.68
CA THR A 191 4.14 -12.69 -11.57
C THR A 191 3.88 -11.32 -10.92
N ALA A 192 4.88 -10.81 -10.19
CA ALA A 192 4.76 -9.62 -9.36
C ALA A 192 5.64 -8.46 -9.83
N GLY A 193 5.18 -7.23 -9.62
CA GLY A 193 5.94 -6.00 -9.80
C GLY A 193 7.01 -5.78 -8.70
N PRO A 194 7.41 -4.52 -8.45
CA PRO A 194 8.48 -4.20 -7.51
C PRO A 194 8.08 -4.29 -6.02
N ALA A 195 6.80 -4.55 -5.72
CA ALA A 195 6.34 -4.90 -4.39
C ALA A 195 6.28 -6.42 -4.28
N THR A 196 7.30 -7.04 -3.70
CA THR A 196 7.36 -8.50 -3.60
C THR A 196 6.28 -9.01 -2.62
N PRO A 197 5.37 -9.90 -3.06
CA PRO A 197 4.39 -10.53 -2.17
C PRO A 197 5.06 -11.66 -1.38
N TRP A 198 5.72 -11.33 -0.28
CA TRP A 198 6.58 -12.24 0.49
C TRP A 198 5.89 -13.54 0.92
N GLY A 199 4.60 -13.48 1.24
CA GLY A 199 3.80 -14.66 1.57
C GLY A 199 3.46 -15.57 0.39
N ALA A 200 3.61 -15.11 -0.87
CA ALA A 200 3.14 -15.80 -2.07
C ALA A 200 4.17 -16.70 -2.75
N PHE A 201 5.40 -16.86 -2.22
CA PHE A 201 6.37 -17.78 -2.82
C PHE A 201 5.78 -19.19 -2.99
N PRO A 202 5.77 -19.72 -4.24
CA PRO A 202 5.09 -20.97 -4.57
C PRO A 202 5.85 -22.18 -4.04
N TYR A 203 5.13 -23.15 -3.47
CA TYR A 203 5.69 -24.47 -3.10
C TYR A 203 6.01 -25.31 -4.34
N SER A 204 6.85 -26.35 -4.21
CA SER A 204 7.39 -27.13 -5.31
C SER A 204 6.34 -27.85 -6.19
N GLY A 205 5.12 -28.09 -5.70
CA GLY A 205 4.02 -28.60 -6.51
C GLY A 205 3.43 -27.60 -7.53
N ASN A 206 3.75 -26.32 -7.38
CA ASN A 206 3.31 -25.29 -8.31
C ASN A 206 4.35 -25.10 -9.42
N PRO A 207 3.98 -25.10 -10.72
CA PRO A 207 4.91 -24.91 -11.84
C PRO A 207 5.76 -23.63 -11.73
N ASN A 208 5.20 -22.55 -11.18
CA ASN A 208 5.90 -21.29 -10.98
C ASN A 208 7.09 -21.38 -10.00
N ALA A 209 7.16 -22.45 -9.18
CA ALA A 209 8.33 -22.69 -8.33
C ALA A 209 9.58 -23.12 -9.11
N HIS A 210 9.42 -23.53 -10.37
CA HIS A 210 10.45 -24.06 -11.24
C HIS A 210 10.84 -23.09 -12.39
N ALA A 211 10.28 -21.88 -12.40
CA ALA A 211 10.57 -20.83 -13.35
C ALA A 211 11.06 -19.59 -12.61
N SER A 212 12.17 -19.01 -13.07
CA SER A 212 12.60 -17.69 -12.63
C SER A 212 11.81 -16.60 -13.35
N GLU A 213 11.81 -15.38 -12.79
CA GLU A 213 11.26 -14.21 -13.47
C GLU A 213 12.28 -13.06 -13.54
N TYR A 214 12.21 -12.31 -14.62
CA TYR A 214 12.93 -11.05 -14.80
C TYR A 214 11.95 -9.97 -15.22
N ARG A 215 11.91 -8.86 -14.44
CA ARG A 215 10.99 -7.75 -14.66
C ARG A 215 11.70 -6.39 -14.54
N PRO A 216 12.02 -5.74 -15.65
CA PRO A 216 12.38 -4.33 -15.65
C PRO A 216 11.12 -3.49 -15.44
N THR A 217 11.22 -2.41 -14.64
CA THR A 217 10.05 -1.58 -14.33
C THR A 217 10.44 -0.17 -13.89
N ALA A 218 9.61 0.80 -14.27
CA ALA A 218 9.68 2.19 -13.81
C ALA A 218 8.63 2.54 -12.73
N GLN A 219 7.86 1.54 -12.22
CA GLN A 219 6.75 1.74 -11.28
C GLN A 219 7.15 2.40 -9.97
N LEU A 220 8.42 2.33 -9.56
CA LEU A 220 8.91 2.94 -8.34
C LEU A 220 9.11 4.45 -8.44
N SER A 221 9.09 5.01 -9.66
CA SER A 221 9.14 6.46 -9.87
C SER A 221 8.10 7.16 -9.00
N ARG A 222 8.49 8.28 -8.40
CA ARG A 222 7.70 8.95 -7.36
C ARG A 222 7.65 10.45 -7.59
N PHE A 223 6.53 11.05 -7.21
CA PHE A 223 6.32 12.48 -7.16
C PHE A 223 5.77 12.88 -5.81
N SER A 224 6.23 13.99 -5.27
CA SER A 224 5.69 14.59 -4.06
C SER A 224 5.58 16.10 -4.16
N LEU A 225 4.59 16.64 -3.46
CA LEU A 225 4.33 18.08 -3.36
C LEU A 225 4.15 18.42 -1.89
N LEU A 226 4.94 19.35 -1.38
CA LEU A 226 4.80 19.92 -0.04
C LEU A 226 4.46 21.40 -0.16
N ILE A 227 3.32 21.78 0.42
CA ILE A 227 2.88 23.17 0.57
C ILE A 227 2.97 23.51 2.06
N GLU A 228 3.76 24.50 2.42
CA GLU A 228 4.02 24.92 3.79
C GLU A 228 3.67 26.38 3.98
N GLY A 229 2.87 26.70 4.98
CA GLY A 229 2.49 28.05 5.38
C GLY A 229 2.87 28.33 6.84
N LYS A 230 3.20 29.58 7.14
CA LYS A 230 3.53 30.06 8.50
C LYS A 230 2.55 31.16 8.91
N PRO A 231 1.31 30.80 9.34
CA PRO A 231 0.28 31.80 9.67
C PRO A 231 0.61 32.65 10.89
N ALA A 232 1.44 32.14 11.81
CA ALA A 232 1.88 32.85 13.01
C ALA A 232 3.30 32.38 13.42
N ARG A 233 3.94 33.13 14.31
CA ARG A 233 5.21 32.73 14.90
C ARG A 233 5.04 31.42 15.67
N GLY A 234 5.91 30.46 15.41
CA GLY A 234 5.85 29.13 16.03
C GLY A 234 4.82 28.16 15.41
N VAL A 235 3.90 28.65 14.57
CA VAL A 235 2.86 27.82 13.93
C VAL A 235 3.22 27.55 12.48
N THR A 236 3.18 26.27 12.10
CA THR A 236 3.36 25.82 10.70
C THR A 236 2.12 25.00 10.31
N VAL A 237 1.60 25.22 9.10
CA VAL A 237 0.56 24.39 8.48
C VAL A 237 1.08 23.83 7.18
N GLU A 238 0.74 22.58 6.89
CA GLU A 238 1.24 21.89 5.71
C GLU A 238 0.15 21.11 4.99
N ALA A 239 0.29 20.98 3.69
CA ALA A 239 -0.37 19.97 2.87
C ALA A 239 0.72 19.18 2.12
N TYR A 240 0.65 17.87 2.20
CA TYR A 240 1.59 16.96 1.53
C TYR A 240 0.86 15.93 0.69
N VAL A 241 1.32 15.72 -0.54
CA VAL A 241 0.83 14.66 -1.43
C VAL A 241 2.02 13.91 -2.01
N GLU A 242 1.95 12.58 -1.99
CA GLU A 242 2.96 11.68 -2.59
C GLU A 242 2.26 10.61 -3.42
N SER A 243 2.76 10.35 -4.63
CA SER A 243 2.25 9.33 -5.56
C SER A 243 3.38 8.52 -6.18
N ASP A 244 3.13 7.23 -6.44
CA ASP A 244 3.95 6.35 -7.29
C ASP A 244 3.06 5.69 -8.37
N PHE A 245 3.62 4.77 -9.17
CA PHE A 245 2.89 4.03 -10.22
C PHE A 245 2.58 2.59 -9.81
N GLY A 246 2.43 2.33 -8.51
CA GLY A 246 2.04 1.03 -7.96
C GLY A 246 0.53 0.80 -7.83
N GLY A 247 -0.30 1.50 -8.61
CA GLY A 247 -1.76 1.31 -8.62
C GLY A 247 -2.17 -0.09 -9.09
N SER A 248 -3.36 -0.54 -8.71
CA SER A 248 -3.86 -1.89 -9.00
C SER A 248 -4.21 -2.13 -10.45
N GLY A 249 -4.56 -1.09 -11.20
CA GLY A 249 -4.84 -1.18 -12.64
C GLY A 249 -3.57 -1.17 -13.48
N SER A 250 -3.64 -1.75 -14.67
CA SER A 250 -2.58 -1.68 -15.68
C SER A 250 -3.18 -1.62 -17.07
N ASN A 251 -2.64 -0.76 -17.92
CA ASN A 251 -2.94 -0.68 -19.35
C ASN A 251 -1.90 -1.44 -20.20
N SER A 252 -1.04 -2.24 -19.56
CA SER A 252 -0.01 -3.01 -20.25
C SER A 252 -0.61 -4.08 -21.16
N ASN A 253 -0.02 -4.24 -22.36
CA ASN A 253 -0.33 -5.25 -23.34
C ASN A 253 0.97 -5.76 -23.98
N ALA A 254 0.90 -6.59 -25.01
CA ALA A 254 2.08 -7.16 -25.68
C ALA A 254 2.98 -6.11 -26.34
N VAL A 255 2.44 -4.94 -26.70
CA VAL A 255 3.18 -3.86 -27.38
C VAL A 255 3.61 -2.78 -26.37
N GLN A 256 2.75 -2.47 -25.39
CA GLN A 256 2.97 -1.46 -24.38
C GLN A 256 3.01 -2.11 -23.02
N THR A 257 4.21 -2.43 -22.54
CA THR A 257 4.43 -3.02 -21.23
C THR A 257 4.71 -1.93 -20.19
N ASN A 258 4.48 -2.21 -18.89
CA ASN A 258 4.76 -1.27 -17.79
C ASN A 258 3.91 0.02 -17.77
N SER A 259 2.71 -0.01 -18.35
CA SER A 259 1.76 1.12 -18.36
C SER A 259 0.87 1.08 -17.12
N TYR A 260 1.45 1.29 -15.94
CA TYR A 260 0.76 1.25 -14.66
C TYR A 260 0.14 2.60 -14.27
N VAL A 261 -0.91 2.53 -13.47
CA VAL A 261 -1.64 3.73 -13.01
C VAL A 261 -1.00 4.34 -11.76
N PRO A 262 -1.10 5.67 -11.56
CA PRO A 262 -0.69 6.33 -10.35
C PRO A 262 -1.43 5.78 -9.12
N ARG A 263 -0.71 5.71 -7.98
CA ARG A 263 -1.26 5.35 -6.68
C ARG A 263 -0.96 6.46 -5.68
N MET A 264 -1.98 6.92 -4.96
CA MET A 264 -1.80 7.81 -3.83
C MET A 264 -1.08 7.05 -2.70
N ARG A 265 0.11 7.52 -2.32
CA ARG A 265 0.87 6.97 -1.19
C ARG A 265 0.52 7.67 0.10
N GLN A 266 0.64 8.98 0.11
CA GLN A 266 0.30 9.85 1.21
C GLN A 266 -0.46 11.06 0.69
N ALA A 267 -1.45 11.52 1.45
CA ALA A 267 -2.15 12.76 1.22
C ALA A 267 -2.72 13.24 2.55
N TYR A 268 -2.13 14.27 3.13
CA TYR A 268 -2.54 14.76 4.44
C TYR A 268 -2.35 16.27 4.57
N LEU A 269 -3.09 16.84 5.51
CA LEU A 269 -2.83 18.15 6.07
C LEU A 269 -2.28 18.00 7.49
N ALA A 270 -1.43 18.94 7.90
CA ALA A 270 -0.84 18.93 9.21
C ALA A 270 -0.67 20.36 9.76
N ALA A 271 -0.63 20.47 11.08
CA ALA A 271 -0.38 21.71 11.78
C ALA A 271 0.51 21.47 12.99
N ASP A 272 1.51 22.33 13.17
CA ASP A 272 2.42 22.31 14.31
C ASP A 272 2.37 23.63 15.06
N ASP A 273 2.30 23.56 16.38
CA ASP A 273 2.57 24.66 17.29
C ASP A 273 3.82 24.31 18.11
N ARG A 274 4.94 24.94 17.78
CA ARG A 274 6.23 24.70 18.43
C ARG A 274 6.29 25.19 19.86
N ASP A 275 5.56 26.26 20.17
CA ASP A 275 5.56 26.87 21.50
C ASP A 275 4.77 25.99 22.48
N LEU A 276 3.70 25.38 21.98
CA LEU A 276 2.91 24.42 22.74
C LEU A 276 3.45 22.98 22.62
N GLY A 277 4.34 22.68 21.68
CA GLY A 277 4.78 21.32 21.38
C GLY A 277 3.63 20.41 20.97
N LEU A 278 2.66 20.95 20.21
CA LEU A 278 1.50 20.21 19.72
C LEU A 278 1.57 20.03 18.23
N HIS A 279 1.30 18.80 17.78
CA HIS A 279 1.34 18.44 16.37
C HIS A 279 0.06 17.69 16.01
N PHE A 280 -0.54 18.07 14.90
CA PHE A 280 -1.76 17.50 14.35
C PHE A 280 -1.52 17.01 12.92
N LEU A 281 -2.15 15.89 12.55
CA LEU A 281 -2.18 15.39 11.18
C LEU A 281 -3.55 14.77 10.91
N ALA A 282 -4.11 15.05 9.72
CA ALA A 282 -5.31 14.39 9.23
C ALA A 282 -5.16 14.05 7.76
N GLY A 283 -5.43 12.80 7.39
CA GLY A 283 -5.33 12.26 6.04
C GLY A 283 -4.60 10.93 5.97
N GLN A 284 -4.22 10.51 4.77
CA GLN A 284 -3.49 9.28 4.55
C GLN A 284 -2.00 9.47 4.78
N ALA A 285 -1.45 8.79 5.76
CA ALA A 285 -0.04 8.82 6.13
C ALA A 285 0.41 7.44 6.66
N TRP A 286 1.70 7.29 6.95
CA TRP A 286 2.19 6.12 7.66
C TRP A 286 1.50 5.99 9.01
N SER A 287 1.11 4.77 9.38
CA SER A 287 0.53 4.48 10.70
C SER A 287 1.48 4.91 11.81
N LEU A 288 0.93 5.29 12.95
CA LEU A 288 1.74 5.58 14.13
C LEU A 288 2.46 4.34 14.68
N THR A 289 2.12 3.11 14.24
CA THR A 289 2.89 1.90 14.56
C THR A 289 4.26 1.86 13.89
N THR A 290 4.45 2.53 12.74
CA THR A 290 5.75 2.62 12.06
C THR A 290 6.81 3.26 12.95
N GLY A 291 8.03 2.70 12.96
CA GLY A 291 9.15 3.26 13.73
C GLY A 291 9.62 4.62 13.22
N TYR A 292 10.33 5.36 14.05
CA TYR A 292 10.92 6.66 13.72
C TYR A 292 12.42 6.65 14.00
N THR A 293 13.15 7.52 13.31
CA THR A 293 14.60 7.69 13.55
C THR A 293 14.89 8.63 14.71
N ASN A 294 14.05 9.63 14.86
CA ASN A 294 14.04 10.64 15.91
C ASN A 294 12.67 11.30 15.92
N THR A 295 12.26 11.89 17.00
CA THR A 295 10.96 12.55 17.15
C THR A 295 9.78 11.60 16.82
N LEU A 296 8.54 12.08 16.83
CA LEU A 296 7.37 11.40 16.24
C LEU A 296 6.74 12.25 15.13
N LEU A 297 7.52 13.16 14.55
CA LEU A 297 7.03 14.02 13.49
C LEU A 297 6.98 13.26 12.16
N ARG A 298 6.05 13.65 11.32
CA ARG A 298 5.89 13.12 9.96
C ARG A 298 7.16 13.30 9.13
N ARG A 299 7.39 12.41 8.19
CA ARG A 299 8.59 12.32 7.33
C ARG A 299 9.91 12.05 8.10
N HIS A 300 9.79 11.58 9.36
CA HIS A 300 10.89 11.05 10.16
C HIS A 300 10.73 9.55 10.42
N GLU A 301 9.80 8.90 9.71
CA GLU A 301 9.58 7.46 9.83
C GLU A 301 10.83 6.70 9.42
N GLN A 302 11.17 5.69 10.22
CA GLN A 302 12.29 4.80 10.00
C GLN A 302 11.89 3.66 9.06
N LEU A 303 12.05 3.88 7.76
CA LEU A 303 11.87 2.84 6.78
C LEU A 303 13.22 2.26 6.35
N PRO A 304 13.34 0.93 6.15
CA PRO A 304 14.53 0.35 5.56
C PRO A 304 14.86 1.01 4.22
N PRO A 305 16.12 1.38 3.95
CA PRO A 305 16.54 2.01 2.70
C PRO A 305 16.65 1.00 1.56
N VAL A 306 15.63 0.16 1.41
CA VAL A 306 15.56 -0.92 0.42
C VAL A 306 14.96 -0.46 -0.89
N VAL A 307 15.20 -1.21 -1.97
CA VAL A 307 14.63 -0.94 -3.30
C VAL A 307 13.18 -1.42 -3.38
N ASP A 308 12.88 -2.58 -2.80
CA ASP A 308 11.54 -3.18 -2.82
C ASP A 308 10.51 -2.28 -2.14
N SER A 309 9.43 -1.93 -2.83
CA SER A 309 8.38 -1.04 -2.30
C SER A 309 7.47 -1.70 -1.25
N ASN A 310 7.54 -3.03 -1.11
CA ASN A 310 6.91 -3.77 0.00
C ASN A 310 7.87 -3.97 1.18
N LEU A 311 8.96 -3.20 1.23
CA LEU A 311 10.00 -3.28 2.26
C LEU A 311 10.57 -4.70 2.42
N ILE A 312 10.67 -5.19 3.65
CA ILE A 312 11.20 -6.52 3.98
C ILE A 312 10.31 -7.17 5.03
N PRO A 313 10.16 -8.51 5.04
CA PRO A 313 9.45 -9.20 6.12
C PRO A 313 10.00 -8.81 7.50
N GLY A 314 9.09 -8.58 8.45
CA GLY A 314 9.41 -8.25 9.84
C GLY A 314 9.38 -6.77 10.19
N VAL A 315 9.30 -5.86 9.25
CA VAL A 315 9.11 -4.43 9.50
C VAL A 315 7.65 -4.12 9.73
N THR A 316 7.34 -3.41 10.81
CA THR A 316 5.98 -2.95 11.08
C THR A 316 5.68 -1.70 10.27
N PHE A 317 4.75 -1.79 9.31
CA PHE A 317 4.35 -0.65 8.51
C PHE A 317 2.93 -0.78 7.96
N THR A 318 2.26 0.36 7.77
CA THR A 318 1.07 0.48 6.92
C THR A 318 0.83 1.96 6.62
N ARG A 319 0.07 2.28 5.58
CA ARG A 319 -0.36 3.64 5.26
C ARG A 319 -1.87 3.67 5.21
N VAL A 320 -2.46 4.49 6.04
CA VAL A 320 -3.91 4.52 6.25
C VAL A 320 -4.41 5.95 6.45
N PRO A 321 -5.66 6.26 6.05
CA PRO A 321 -6.35 7.46 6.51
C PRO A 321 -6.42 7.46 8.04
N GLN A 322 -6.10 8.60 8.64
CA GLN A 322 -6.00 8.74 10.09
C GLN A 322 -6.17 10.17 10.56
N VAL A 323 -6.46 10.32 11.84
CA VAL A 323 -6.32 11.57 12.58
C VAL A 323 -5.33 11.31 13.71
N ARG A 324 -4.30 12.15 13.81
CA ARG A 324 -3.19 11.97 14.75
C ARG A 324 -2.94 13.24 15.53
N PHE A 325 -2.72 13.08 16.83
CA PHE A 325 -2.27 14.12 17.75
C PHE A 325 -0.96 13.68 18.40
N ILE A 326 0.02 14.56 18.42
CA ILE A 326 1.29 14.33 19.09
C ILE A 326 1.56 15.51 20.02
N LYS A 327 2.03 15.22 21.21
CA LYS A 327 2.56 16.17 22.19
C LYS A 327 4.04 15.88 22.40
N ASP A 328 4.88 16.87 22.20
CA ASP A 328 6.26 16.81 22.63
C ASP A 328 6.49 17.53 23.96
N PHE A 329 7.47 17.06 24.71
CA PHE A 329 7.98 17.65 25.93
C PHE A 329 9.47 17.98 25.72
N HIS A 330 9.75 19.25 25.42
CA HIS A 330 11.09 19.78 25.15
C HIS A 330 11.85 19.05 24.01
N ARG A 331 11.09 18.47 23.05
CA ARG A 331 11.61 17.67 21.94
C ARG A 331 12.50 16.49 22.36
N LYS A 332 12.26 15.97 23.55
CA LYS A 332 12.99 14.81 24.10
C LYS A 332 12.05 13.66 24.39
N TRP A 333 10.87 13.93 24.89
CA TRP A 333 9.85 12.93 25.14
C TRP A 333 8.59 13.27 24.33
N TRP A 334 8.02 12.26 23.73
CA TRP A 334 6.90 12.34 22.81
C TRP A 334 5.78 11.44 23.25
N LEU A 335 4.56 11.90 23.10
CA LEU A 335 3.34 11.12 23.28
C LEU A 335 2.43 11.34 22.08
N GLY A 336 2.07 10.26 21.40
CA GLY A 336 1.24 10.27 20.18
C GLY A 336 0.01 9.40 20.33
N LEU A 337 -1.12 9.88 19.82
CA LEU A 337 -2.37 9.15 19.69
C LEU A 337 -2.82 9.25 18.22
N SER A 338 -3.16 8.13 17.60
CA SER A 338 -3.81 8.10 16.29
C SER A 338 -5.06 7.24 16.30
N VAL A 339 -6.04 7.69 15.53
CA VAL A 339 -7.28 6.97 15.18
C VAL A 339 -7.19 6.69 13.68
N GLU A 340 -7.12 5.42 13.32
CA GLU A 340 -6.73 4.94 12.00
C GLU A 340 -7.84 4.11 11.35
N THR A 341 -7.91 4.13 10.01
CA THR A 341 -8.87 3.30 9.27
C THR A 341 -8.59 1.82 9.50
N PRO A 342 -9.57 1.07 10.01
CA PRO A 342 -9.46 -0.37 10.18
C PRO A 342 -9.56 -1.08 8.84
N GLN A 343 -8.98 -2.26 8.76
CA GLN A 343 -9.15 -3.25 7.70
C GLN A 343 -8.65 -4.59 8.24
N ALA A 344 -9.31 -5.69 7.92
CA ALA A 344 -8.94 -7.02 8.39
C ALA A 344 -8.80 -8.00 7.22
N THR A 345 -7.82 -8.89 7.33
CA THR A 345 -7.61 -10.01 6.41
C THR A 345 -8.02 -11.32 7.06
N LEU A 346 -8.74 -12.18 6.32
CA LEU A 346 -9.24 -13.46 6.80
C LEU A 346 -8.32 -14.60 6.39
N GLY A 347 -7.89 -15.40 7.35
CA GLY A 347 -7.15 -16.65 7.16
C GLY A 347 -8.05 -17.88 7.34
N PHE A 348 -9.07 -17.99 6.52
CA PHE A 348 -9.96 -19.12 6.44
C PHE A 348 -9.99 -19.62 4.99
N ASP A 349 -10.04 -20.92 4.80
CA ASP A 349 -10.13 -21.48 3.46
C ASP A 349 -11.59 -21.49 3.02
N ASP A 350 -11.95 -20.59 2.11
CA ASP A 350 -13.31 -20.47 1.58
C ASP A 350 -13.80 -21.77 0.89
N SER A 351 -12.87 -22.64 0.44
CA SER A 351 -13.21 -23.93 -0.14
C SER A 351 -13.80 -24.92 0.91
N THR A 352 -13.65 -24.61 2.19
CA THR A 352 -14.26 -25.38 3.29
C THR A 352 -15.71 -24.97 3.57
N LEU A 353 -16.16 -23.83 3.04
CA LEU A 353 -17.58 -23.44 3.13
C LEU A 353 -18.43 -24.36 2.25
N ASP A 354 -19.64 -24.67 2.70
CA ASP A 354 -20.60 -25.40 1.86
C ASP A 354 -21.07 -24.52 0.68
N SER A 355 -21.82 -25.11 -0.26
CA SER A 355 -22.37 -24.39 -1.42
C SER A 355 -23.28 -23.22 -1.06
N GLY A 356 -23.72 -23.12 0.18
CA GLY A 356 -24.50 -22.03 0.74
C GLY A 356 -23.66 -20.98 1.49
N GLY A 357 -22.33 -21.12 1.54
CA GLY A 357 -21.44 -20.22 2.28
C GLY A 357 -21.50 -20.40 3.80
N ASN A 358 -21.96 -21.57 4.27
CA ASN A 358 -21.99 -21.89 5.70
C ASN A 358 -20.66 -22.50 6.16
N LEU A 359 -20.30 -22.21 7.40
CA LEU A 359 -19.17 -22.87 8.05
C LEU A 359 -19.45 -24.36 8.25
N PRO A 360 -18.41 -25.21 8.27
CA PRO A 360 -18.54 -26.58 8.75
C PRO A 360 -19.13 -26.61 10.16
N PRO A 361 -20.11 -27.53 10.43
CA PRO A 361 -20.71 -27.61 11.74
C PRO A 361 -19.66 -28.04 12.80
N ALA A 362 -19.77 -27.50 13.99
CA ALA A 362 -18.96 -27.91 15.13
C ALA A 362 -19.39 -29.31 15.62
N MET A 363 -18.57 -29.96 16.44
CA MET A 363 -18.88 -31.22 17.05
C MET A 363 -20.24 -31.16 17.76
N GLY A 364 -21.11 -32.11 17.44
CA GLY A 364 -22.49 -32.19 17.97
C GLY A 364 -23.51 -31.27 17.31
N GLN A 365 -23.14 -30.58 16.26
CA GLN A 365 -24.05 -29.74 15.43
C GLN A 365 -24.29 -30.41 14.07
N THR A 366 -25.48 -30.19 13.50
CA THR A 366 -25.86 -30.70 12.17
C THR A 366 -25.65 -29.70 11.03
N SER A 367 -25.54 -28.41 11.35
CA SER A 367 -25.27 -27.35 10.39
C SER A 367 -24.42 -26.25 11.03
N GLY A 368 -23.59 -25.61 10.25
CA GLY A 368 -22.85 -24.43 10.65
C GLY A 368 -23.57 -23.13 10.28
N PRO A 369 -23.18 -22.00 10.87
CA PRO A 369 -23.76 -20.70 10.56
C PRO A 369 -23.25 -20.17 9.22
N HIS A 370 -24.08 -19.38 8.53
CA HIS A 370 -23.63 -18.55 7.42
C HIS A 370 -22.91 -17.30 7.96
N VAL A 371 -21.73 -16.95 7.39
CA VAL A 371 -20.90 -15.87 7.91
C VAL A 371 -20.54 -14.88 6.80
N ILE A 372 -20.78 -13.61 7.07
CA ILE A 372 -20.35 -12.49 6.24
C ILE A 372 -19.25 -11.75 7.01
N TYR A 373 -18.07 -11.61 6.42
CA TYR A 373 -16.89 -10.98 7.03
C TYR A 373 -16.36 -9.78 6.23
N ASN A 374 -16.81 -9.64 4.98
CA ASN A 374 -16.49 -8.53 4.09
C ASN A 374 -17.74 -8.12 3.30
N SER A 375 -17.68 -6.97 2.67
CA SER A 375 -18.66 -6.55 1.69
C SER A 375 -17.94 -5.96 0.48
N THR A 376 -18.48 -6.25 -0.72
CA THR A 376 -18.07 -5.53 -1.93
C THR A 376 -18.53 -4.09 -1.81
N GLY A 377 -17.68 -3.15 -2.20
CA GLY A 377 -18.05 -1.74 -2.20
C GLY A 377 -19.24 -1.48 -3.10
N THR A 378 -20.17 -0.65 -2.62
CA THR A 378 -21.27 -0.09 -3.41
C THR A 378 -21.06 1.40 -3.66
N GLY A 379 -19.83 1.87 -3.41
CA GLY A 379 -19.46 3.27 -3.55
C GLY A 379 -19.48 3.71 -5.01
N MET A 380 -19.98 4.90 -5.25
CA MET A 380 -20.06 5.49 -6.60
C MET A 380 -18.68 5.62 -7.26
N LEU A 381 -17.63 5.86 -6.46
CA LEU A 381 -16.27 6.12 -6.95
C LEU A 381 -15.39 4.86 -6.99
N ASP A 382 -15.76 3.81 -6.23
CA ASP A 382 -14.97 2.58 -6.13
C ASP A 382 -15.89 1.38 -5.84
N PRO A 383 -16.62 0.89 -6.84
CA PRO A 383 -17.58 -0.21 -6.69
C PRO A 383 -16.89 -1.58 -6.52
N GLU A 384 -15.62 -1.68 -6.88
CA GLU A 384 -14.84 -2.93 -6.78
C GLU A 384 -14.07 -3.08 -5.45
N ALA A 385 -14.14 -2.07 -4.57
CA ALA A 385 -13.45 -2.14 -3.29
C ALA A 385 -14.09 -3.18 -2.37
N HIS A 386 -13.25 -4.00 -1.75
CA HIS A 386 -13.64 -4.97 -0.72
C HIS A 386 -13.24 -4.43 0.64
N TYR A 387 -14.23 -4.21 1.50
CA TYR A 387 -14.03 -3.73 2.86
C TYR A 387 -14.33 -4.84 3.87
N SER A 388 -13.46 -5.00 4.88
CA SER A 388 -13.80 -5.80 6.04
C SER A 388 -14.95 -5.16 6.83
N LEU A 389 -15.73 -5.98 7.55
CA LEU A 389 -16.76 -5.48 8.45
C LEU A 389 -16.10 -5.10 9.78
N ASP A 390 -15.85 -3.79 9.97
CA ASP A 390 -15.16 -3.30 11.15
C ASP A 390 -16.15 -2.71 12.17
N ALA A 391 -15.85 -2.86 13.46
CA ALA A 391 -16.71 -2.39 14.54
C ALA A 391 -16.33 -0.98 15.03
N ALA A 392 -15.05 -0.63 14.95
CA ALA A 392 -14.47 0.63 15.40
C ALA A 392 -13.14 0.88 14.66
N PRO A 393 -12.64 2.12 14.63
CA PRO A 393 -11.31 2.42 14.09
C PRO A 393 -10.22 1.72 14.91
N ASP A 394 -9.06 1.47 14.28
CA ASP A 394 -7.84 1.08 14.97
C ASP A 394 -7.32 2.28 15.78
N ILE A 395 -6.86 2.05 17.01
CA ILE A 395 -6.31 3.10 17.89
C ILE A 395 -4.87 2.75 18.23
N VAL A 396 -3.96 3.69 18.03
CA VAL A 396 -2.55 3.56 18.42
C VAL A 396 -2.20 4.64 19.43
N LEU A 397 -1.63 4.23 20.56
CA LEU A 397 -1.02 5.11 21.55
C LEU A 397 0.47 4.80 21.58
N LYS A 398 1.32 5.80 21.33
CA LYS A 398 2.77 5.66 21.26
C LYS A 398 3.46 6.66 22.15
N THR A 399 4.50 6.23 22.86
CA THR A 399 5.47 7.11 23.51
C THR A 399 6.85 6.91 22.93
N ALA A 400 7.63 7.96 22.85
CA ALA A 400 9.01 7.90 22.37
C ALA A 400 9.93 8.81 23.17
N VAL A 401 11.21 8.49 23.19
CA VAL A 401 12.23 9.29 23.87
C VAL A 401 13.47 9.42 22.99
N ASP A 402 13.91 10.67 22.82
CA ASP A 402 15.18 11.04 22.16
C ASP A 402 16.24 11.22 23.23
N THR A 403 17.27 10.38 23.19
CA THR A 403 18.40 10.39 24.12
C THR A 403 19.72 10.64 23.39
N SER A 404 20.80 10.88 24.13
CA SER A 404 22.15 10.97 23.55
C SER A 404 22.66 9.65 22.94
N VAL A 405 22.02 8.53 23.28
CA VAL A 405 22.43 7.19 22.82
C VAL A 405 21.47 6.60 21.79
N GLY A 406 20.38 7.31 21.45
CA GLY A 406 19.44 6.85 20.42
C GLY A 406 18.00 7.27 20.67
N HIS A 407 17.13 6.89 19.76
CA HIS A 407 15.69 7.03 19.78
C HIS A 407 15.05 5.69 20.16
N TYR A 408 14.08 5.71 21.06
CA TYR A 408 13.37 4.52 21.55
C TYR A 408 11.88 4.77 21.63
N GLU A 409 11.10 3.79 21.21
CA GLU A 409 9.64 3.87 21.15
C GLU A 409 8.98 2.66 21.81
N LEU A 410 7.81 2.91 22.38
CA LEU A 410 6.87 1.89 22.85
C LEU A 410 5.46 2.30 22.45
N TYR A 411 4.67 1.35 21.93
CA TYR A 411 3.29 1.62 21.53
C TYR A 411 2.34 0.46 21.82
N GLY A 412 1.07 0.82 21.99
CA GLY A 412 -0.05 -0.10 22.04
C GLY A 412 -0.99 0.13 20.87
N LEU A 413 -1.50 -0.96 20.30
CA LEU A 413 -2.46 -1.01 19.22
C LEU A 413 -3.73 -1.70 19.70
N ALA A 414 -4.91 -1.08 19.50
CA ALA A 414 -6.22 -1.66 19.78
C ALA A 414 -7.02 -1.79 18.48
N ARG A 415 -7.62 -2.96 18.25
CA ARG A 415 -8.36 -3.32 17.03
C ARG A 415 -9.65 -4.05 17.36
N TRP A 416 -10.66 -3.93 16.48
CA TRP A 416 -11.96 -4.59 16.63
C TRP A 416 -12.37 -5.24 15.32
N PHE A 417 -12.61 -6.54 15.35
CA PHE A 417 -13.01 -7.36 14.22
C PHE A 417 -14.49 -7.67 14.30
N ARG A 418 -15.22 -7.63 13.19
CA ARG A 418 -16.64 -7.91 13.12
C ARG A 418 -16.95 -8.96 12.06
N THR A 419 -17.92 -9.81 12.36
CA THR A 419 -18.63 -10.65 11.39
C THR A 419 -20.13 -10.50 11.60
N ILE A 420 -20.91 -10.73 10.55
CA ILE A 420 -22.36 -10.92 10.64
C ILE A 420 -22.60 -12.42 10.50
N VAL A 421 -23.29 -13.00 11.45
CA VAL A 421 -23.60 -14.43 11.53
C VAL A 421 -25.09 -14.60 11.35
N VAL A 422 -25.51 -15.43 10.39
CA VAL A 422 -26.92 -15.77 10.14
C VAL A 422 -27.17 -17.19 10.62
N ASN A 423 -27.99 -17.34 11.65
CA ASN A 423 -28.35 -18.61 12.25
C ASN A 423 -29.81 -18.96 11.95
N GLY A 424 -30.13 -20.28 11.88
CA GLY A 424 -31.51 -20.76 11.75
C GLY A 424 -32.12 -20.63 10.35
N GLY A 425 -31.28 -20.33 9.34
CA GLY A 425 -31.71 -20.39 7.94
C GLY A 425 -31.74 -21.83 7.41
N GLY A 426 -32.58 -22.12 6.42
CA GLY A 426 -32.51 -23.35 5.64
C GLY A 426 -31.21 -23.44 4.85
N SER A 427 -31.11 -24.42 3.92
CA SER A 427 -29.94 -24.56 3.05
C SER A 427 -29.61 -23.21 2.38
N GLY A 428 -28.37 -22.72 2.59
CA GLY A 428 -27.94 -21.41 2.12
C GLY A 428 -28.21 -20.24 3.08
N GLY A 429 -28.57 -20.47 4.36
CA GLY A 429 -28.78 -19.42 5.36
C GLY A 429 -30.05 -18.56 5.16
N LEU A 430 -30.91 -18.91 4.23
CA LEU A 430 -32.12 -18.16 3.92
C LEU A 430 -33.17 -18.25 5.04
N GLY A 431 -33.73 -17.11 5.45
CA GLY A 431 -34.77 -17.02 6.49
C GLY A 431 -34.25 -17.02 7.93
N GLY A 432 -32.92 -17.01 8.14
CA GLY A 432 -32.31 -16.92 9.45
C GLY A 432 -32.28 -15.51 10.04
N GLN A 433 -31.90 -15.43 11.33
CA GLN A 433 -31.65 -14.15 12.02
C GLN A 433 -30.17 -13.77 11.92
N ALA A 434 -29.91 -12.51 11.55
CA ALA A 434 -28.57 -11.97 11.45
C ALA A 434 -28.15 -11.35 12.80
N HIS A 435 -26.96 -11.71 13.27
CA HIS A 435 -26.37 -11.21 14.49
C HIS A 435 -24.94 -10.71 14.25
N SER A 436 -24.63 -9.51 14.72
CA SER A 436 -23.26 -9.03 14.72
C SER A 436 -22.42 -9.70 15.81
N ARG A 437 -21.22 -10.19 15.45
CA ARG A 437 -20.23 -10.73 16.37
C ARG A 437 -18.97 -9.89 16.29
N VAL A 438 -18.46 -9.47 17.45
CA VAL A 438 -17.26 -8.63 17.54
C VAL A 438 -16.22 -9.33 18.41
N ALA A 439 -14.96 -9.25 18.01
CA ALA A 439 -13.81 -9.67 18.79
C ALA A 439 -12.79 -8.54 18.91
N PHE A 440 -12.16 -8.44 20.08
CA PHE A 440 -11.07 -7.50 20.32
C PHE A 440 -9.73 -8.14 19.98
N GLY A 441 -8.86 -7.36 19.34
CA GLY A 441 -7.48 -7.67 19.03
C GLY A 441 -6.58 -6.47 19.26
N GLY A 442 -5.35 -6.56 18.79
CA GLY A 442 -4.34 -5.53 18.95
C GLY A 442 -3.06 -6.08 19.52
N GLY A 443 -2.11 -5.21 19.86
CA GLY A 443 -0.79 -5.64 20.29
C GLY A 443 0.01 -4.56 20.98
N VAL A 444 1.22 -4.95 21.38
CA VAL A 444 2.23 -4.04 21.92
C VAL A 444 3.46 -4.15 21.03
N GLY A 445 4.05 -3.03 20.70
CA GLY A 445 5.23 -2.94 19.86
C GLY A 445 6.19 -1.87 20.33
N GLY A 446 7.36 -1.87 19.75
CA GLY A 446 8.37 -0.86 19.98
C GLY A 446 9.42 -0.87 18.90
N SER A 447 10.11 0.25 18.74
CA SER A 447 11.21 0.41 17.81
C SER A 447 12.35 1.18 18.42
N MET A 448 13.52 1.03 17.82
CA MET A 448 14.72 1.75 18.23
C MET A 448 15.57 2.15 17.03
N ALA A 449 16.26 3.28 17.18
CA ALA A 449 17.28 3.76 16.26
C ALA A 449 18.48 4.25 17.08
N VAL A 450 19.58 3.49 17.03
CA VAL A 450 20.77 3.73 17.86
C VAL A 450 21.96 4.06 16.96
N PRO A 451 22.50 5.29 17.01
CA PRO A 451 23.69 5.64 16.28
C PRO A 451 24.91 4.91 16.86
N LEU A 452 25.74 4.36 16.00
CA LEU A 452 26.99 3.66 16.34
C LEU A 452 28.16 4.33 15.61
N LEU A 453 29.39 4.09 16.10
CA LEU A 453 30.62 4.58 15.47
C LEU A 453 30.55 6.09 15.14
N SER A 454 30.17 6.90 16.12
CA SER A 454 30.01 8.36 15.98
C SER A 454 29.05 8.78 14.85
N GLY A 455 27.98 8.00 14.64
CA GLY A 455 26.94 8.29 13.64
C GLY A 455 27.23 7.71 12.24
N LYS A 456 28.36 7.09 11.99
CA LYS A 456 28.66 6.42 10.72
C LYS A 456 27.85 5.14 10.49
N MET A 457 27.30 4.57 11.54
CA MET A 457 26.40 3.42 11.49
C MET A 457 25.18 3.67 12.37
N GLN A 458 24.10 2.96 12.08
CA GLN A 458 22.88 2.97 12.89
C GLN A 458 22.38 1.53 13.04
N LEU A 459 22.15 1.13 14.29
CA LEU A 459 21.40 -0.08 14.63
C LEU A 459 19.93 0.29 14.73
N VAL A 460 19.09 -0.46 14.04
CA VAL A 460 17.64 -0.25 14.01
C VAL A 460 16.92 -1.53 14.38
N GLY A 461 15.78 -1.42 15.03
CA GLY A 461 14.99 -2.56 15.42
C GLY A 461 13.52 -2.20 15.52
N ASP A 462 12.66 -3.17 15.20
CA ASP A 462 11.21 -3.03 15.22
C ASP A 462 10.58 -4.34 15.68
N VAL A 463 9.56 -4.28 16.53
CA VAL A 463 8.80 -5.44 16.96
C VAL A 463 7.36 -5.07 17.25
N LEU A 464 6.42 -5.93 16.82
CA LEU A 464 5.00 -5.87 17.19
C LEU A 464 4.54 -7.30 17.50
N ALA A 465 3.94 -7.51 18.67
CA ALA A 465 3.40 -8.78 19.09
C ALA A 465 1.96 -8.59 19.61
N GLY A 466 1.05 -9.49 19.21
CA GLY A 466 -0.35 -9.30 19.59
C GLY A 466 -1.30 -10.32 18.98
N LYS A 467 -2.54 -9.87 18.77
CA LYS A 467 -3.61 -10.64 18.14
C LYS A 467 -4.24 -9.84 17.02
N GLY A 468 -4.28 -10.42 15.80
CA GLY A 468 -4.87 -9.78 14.65
C GLY A 468 -4.02 -8.60 14.16
N ILE A 469 -2.74 -8.80 13.98
CA ILE A 469 -1.79 -7.76 13.59
C ILE A 469 -1.11 -8.04 12.24
N GLY A 470 -1.49 -9.11 11.55
CA GLY A 470 -0.83 -9.62 10.34
C GLY A 470 -0.74 -8.60 9.21
N ARG A 471 -1.77 -7.73 9.04
CA ARG A 471 -1.76 -6.67 8.02
C ARG A 471 -0.64 -5.64 8.19
N TYR A 472 -0.06 -5.54 9.40
CA TYR A 472 1.02 -4.58 9.70
C TYR A 472 2.39 -5.08 9.25
N GLY A 473 2.51 -6.35 8.84
CA GLY A 473 3.73 -6.93 8.26
C GLY A 473 3.69 -7.02 6.74
N PRO A 474 4.83 -6.87 6.04
CA PRO A 474 4.95 -6.99 4.59
C PRO A 474 4.54 -8.34 4.02
N SER A 475 4.59 -9.41 4.81
CA SER A 475 4.17 -10.75 4.39
C SER A 475 2.65 -10.92 4.37
N GLN A 476 1.90 -9.96 4.94
CA GLN A 476 0.44 -9.94 4.99
C GLN A 476 -0.15 -11.26 5.49
N LEU A 477 0.35 -11.75 6.64
CA LEU A 477 -0.29 -12.83 7.35
C LEU A 477 -1.73 -12.42 7.70
N PRO A 478 -2.69 -13.35 7.73
CA PRO A 478 -4.08 -12.98 7.99
C PRO A 478 -4.25 -12.52 9.45
N ASP A 479 -5.04 -11.47 9.65
CA ASP A 479 -5.33 -10.92 10.99
C ASP A 479 -6.20 -11.86 11.84
N MET A 480 -7.17 -12.53 11.21
CA MET A 480 -8.15 -13.35 11.93
C MET A 480 -8.55 -14.59 11.16
N THR A 481 -9.11 -15.55 11.86
CA THR A 481 -9.92 -16.65 11.33
C THR A 481 -11.31 -16.65 11.98
N LEU A 482 -12.08 -17.71 11.78
CA LEU A 482 -13.44 -17.85 12.31
C LEU A 482 -13.50 -18.95 13.38
N ARG A 483 -14.34 -18.74 14.38
CA ARG A 483 -14.78 -19.78 15.32
C ARG A 483 -15.94 -20.56 14.72
N SER A 484 -16.24 -21.73 15.26
CA SER A 484 -17.42 -22.53 14.88
C SER A 484 -18.76 -21.76 14.97
N THR A 485 -18.83 -20.74 15.82
CA THR A 485 -19.99 -19.86 15.98
C THR A 485 -20.05 -18.75 14.94
N GLY A 486 -19.12 -18.69 13.99
CA GLY A 486 -18.97 -17.59 13.05
C GLY A 486 -18.35 -16.31 13.63
N ALA A 487 -18.03 -16.29 14.93
CA ALA A 487 -17.39 -15.14 15.54
C ALA A 487 -15.93 -14.99 15.07
N PRO A 488 -15.40 -13.75 14.95
CA PRO A 488 -13.98 -13.54 14.61
C PRO A 488 -13.06 -14.15 15.67
N ALA A 489 -11.94 -14.71 15.23
CA ALA A 489 -10.86 -15.24 16.07
C ALA A 489 -9.53 -14.59 15.66
N PRO A 490 -9.16 -13.42 16.22
CA PRO A 490 -7.90 -12.76 15.92
C PRO A 490 -6.70 -13.68 16.23
N LEU A 491 -5.79 -13.84 15.26
CA LEU A 491 -4.63 -14.71 15.34
C LEU A 491 -3.56 -14.11 16.26
N ARG A 492 -2.87 -14.95 17.02
CA ARG A 492 -1.69 -14.54 17.78
C ARG A 492 -0.50 -14.46 16.82
N GLU A 493 0.17 -13.33 16.80
CA GLU A 493 1.20 -13.04 15.79
C GLU A 493 2.37 -12.26 16.39
N ILE A 494 3.49 -12.37 15.72
CA ILE A 494 4.68 -11.55 15.96
C ILE A 494 5.27 -11.11 14.62
N ILE A 495 5.66 -9.85 14.57
CA ILE A 495 6.37 -9.19 13.47
C ILE A 495 7.61 -8.57 14.09
N GLY A 496 8.80 -8.78 13.54
CA GLY A 496 9.99 -8.16 14.09
C GLY A 496 11.17 -8.16 13.13
N SER A 497 11.97 -7.10 13.18
CA SER A 497 13.16 -6.94 12.38
C SER A 497 14.28 -6.28 13.16
N VAL A 498 15.52 -6.54 12.72
CA VAL A 498 16.73 -5.85 13.18
C VAL A 498 17.61 -5.56 11.97
N GLY A 499 18.21 -4.38 11.94
CA GLY A 499 19.06 -3.95 10.84
C GLY A 499 20.23 -3.10 11.25
N LEU A 500 21.24 -3.11 10.40
CA LEU A 500 22.38 -2.22 10.45
C LEU A 500 22.43 -1.41 9.16
N ILE A 501 22.58 -0.12 9.29
CA ILE A 501 22.74 0.82 8.18
C ILE A 501 24.05 1.55 8.40
N GLY A 502 24.86 1.74 7.37
CA GLY A 502 26.14 2.41 7.52
C GLY A 502 26.57 3.18 6.29
N HIS A 503 27.37 4.22 6.51
CA HIS A 503 28.02 5.03 5.49
C HIS A 503 29.54 4.81 5.58
N PRO A 504 30.09 3.79 4.89
CA PRO A 504 31.54 3.59 4.88
C PRO A 504 32.29 4.75 4.20
N THR A 505 31.64 5.39 3.24
CA THR A 505 32.11 6.62 2.57
C THR A 505 30.92 7.58 2.38
N ASP A 506 31.19 8.84 2.04
CA ASP A 506 30.15 9.87 1.89
C ASP A 506 29.17 9.56 0.75
N ASN A 507 29.59 8.79 -0.25
CA ASN A 507 28.79 8.44 -1.43
C ASN A 507 28.26 7.00 -1.41
N LEU A 508 28.49 6.22 -0.34
CA LEU A 508 28.07 4.82 -0.26
C LEU A 508 27.29 4.57 1.03
N LEU A 509 26.04 4.14 0.89
CA LEU A 509 25.21 3.60 1.96
C LEU A 509 25.12 2.09 1.81
N LEU A 510 25.38 1.35 2.88
CA LEU A 510 25.19 -0.10 2.96
C LEU A 510 24.19 -0.42 4.07
N TYR A 511 23.42 -1.48 3.86
CA TYR A 511 22.48 -1.97 4.86
C TYR A 511 22.38 -3.49 4.88
N THR A 512 22.01 -4.01 6.05
CA THR A 512 21.64 -5.42 6.23
C THR A 512 20.52 -5.54 7.25
N TYR A 513 19.58 -6.46 7.02
CA TYR A 513 18.42 -6.70 7.87
C TYR A 513 18.14 -8.18 8.02
N GLY A 514 17.72 -8.58 9.23
CA GLY A 514 17.05 -9.84 9.50
C GLY A 514 15.61 -9.58 9.94
N GLY A 515 14.65 -10.37 9.46
CA GLY A 515 13.25 -10.19 9.80
C GLY A 515 12.50 -11.50 9.99
N VAL A 516 11.42 -11.45 10.78
CA VAL A 516 10.54 -12.56 11.08
C VAL A 516 9.10 -12.11 11.16
N GLU A 517 8.20 -12.90 10.56
CA GLU A 517 6.75 -12.79 10.78
C GLU A 517 6.21 -14.18 11.06
N ALA A 518 5.36 -14.32 12.09
CA ALA A 518 4.82 -15.61 12.46
C ALA A 518 3.43 -15.50 13.06
N ALA A 519 2.56 -16.47 12.73
CA ALA A 519 1.22 -16.62 13.26
C ALA A 519 1.08 -17.95 14.00
N HIS A 520 0.27 -17.95 15.06
CA HIS A 520 -0.14 -19.14 15.77
C HIS A 520 -1.41 -19.72 15.17
N ARG A 521 -1.54 -21.04 15.27
CA ARG A 521 -2.74 -21.78 14.88
C ARG A 521 -3.97 -21.33 15.66
N ALA A 522 -5.11 -21.19 14.96
CA ALA A 522 -6.42 -20.99 15.57
C ALA A 522 -7.46 -21.82 14.81
N VAL A 523 -7.93 -22.90 15.41
CA VAL A 523 -8.82 -23.88 14.78
C VAL A 523 -9.93 -24.32 15.74
N TYR A 524 -11.02 -24.87 15.20
CA TYR A 524 -12.05 -25.60 15.94
C TYR A 524 -12.27 -26.98 15.33
N GLU A 525 -12.80 -27.93 16.12
CA GLU A 525 -13.12 -29.28 15.69
C GLU A 525 -14.53 -29.33 15.10
N GLY A 526 -14.66 -29.86 13.91
CA GLY A 526 -15.92 -30.06 13.21
C GLY A 526 -16.63 -31.35 13.60
N ALA A 527 -17.89 -31.46 13.20
CA ALA A 527 -18.71 -32.66 13.43
C ALA A 527 -18.17 -33.93 12.74
N ASP A 528 -17.36 -33.75 11.70
CA ASP A 528 -16.67 -34.81 10.96
C ASP A 528 -15.31 -35.21 11.57
N GLY A 529 -14.92 -34.61 12.71
CA GLY A 529 -13.63 -34.82 13.35
C GLY A 529 -12.45 -34.09 12.67
N SER A 530 -12.72 -33.28 11.63
CA SER A 530 -11.71 -32.42 11.01
C SER A 530 -11.54 -31.13 11.79
N TYR A 531 -10.39 -30.47 11.61
CA TYR A 531 -10.12 -29.16 12.20
C TYR A 531 -10.22 -28.07 11.14
N TYR A 532 -10.98 -27.02 11.43
CA TYR A 532 -11.25 -25.88 10.56
C TYR A 532 -10.71 -24.58 11.17
N GLY A 533 -10.30 -23.63 10.34
CA GLY A 533 -9.72 -22.36 10.74
C GLY A 533 -8.34 -22.14 10.14
N TYR A 534 -7.46 -21.41 10.83
CA TYR A 534 -6.11 -21.14 10.36
C TYR A 534 -5.08 -22.11 10.96
N GLY A 535 -4.39 -22.83 10.07
CA GLY A 535 -3.36 -23.80 10.45
C GLY A 535 -3.91 -25.17 10.84
N SER A 536 -4.94 -25.67 10.15
CA SER A 536 -5.53 -26.99 10.43
C SER A 536 -4.47 -28.10 10.47
N PRO A 537 -4.42 -28.95 11.54
CA PRO A 537 -3.51 -30.08 11.61
C PRO A 537 -3.87 -31.23 10.63
N ASN A 538 -5.10 -31.22 10.12
CA ASN A 538 -5.59 -32.21 9.16
C ASN A 538 -5.50 -31.72 7.71
N ALA A 539 -4.96 -30.51 7.48
CA ALA A 539 -4.82 -29.96 6.15
C ALA A 539 -4.05 -30.95 5.25
N LYS A 540 -4.62 -31.27 4.09
CA LYS A 540 -3.99 -32.13 3.09
C LYS A 540 -2.94 -31.36 2.33
N LEU A 541 -1.68 -31.75 2.50
CA LEU A 541 -0.52 -31.00 2.00
C LEU A 541 0.27 -31.71 0.90
N SER A 542 -0.19 -32.88 0.42
CA SER A 542 0.47 -33.62 -0.68
C SER A 542 0.61 -32.78 -1.94
N GLY A 543 -0.42 -31.98 -2.28
CA GLY A 543 -0.41 -31.09 -3.43
C GLY A 543 0.66 -30.00 -3.41
N CYS A 544 1.24 -29.71 -2.22
CA CYS A 544 2.35 -28.74 -2.11
C CYS A 544 3.66 -29.27 -2.71
N SER A 545 3.81 -30.58 -2.89
CA SER A 545 4.97 -31.23 -3.50
C SER A 545 4.66 -32.01 -4.77
N LEU A 546 3.38 -32.31 -5.03
CA LEU A 546 2.94 -32.96 -6.26
C LEU A 546 2.65 -31.92 -7.33
N MET A 547 3.27 -32.06 -8.50
CA MET A 547 3.12 -31.12 -9.62
C MET A 547 1.66 -30.97 -10.01
N LEU A 548 1.18 -29.72 -10.12
CA LEU A 548 -0.23 -29.35 -10.35
C LEU A 548 -1.21 -29.80 -9.26
N GLY A 549 -0.73 -30.27 -8.13
CA GLY A 549 -1.57 -30.58 -6.98
C GLY A 549 -2.10 -29.33 -6.28
N VAL A 550 -3.30 -29.42 -5.70
CA VAL A 550 -3.86 -28.35 -4.87
C VAL A 550 -3.14 -28.31 -3.53
N CYS A 551 -2.43 -27.20 -3.27
CA CYS A 551 -1.68 -27.02 -2.03
C CYS A 551 -2.49 -26.20 -1.03
N ASN A 552 -3.02 -26.83 0.03
CA ASN A 552 -3.82 -26.19 1.09
C ASN A 552 -2.94 -25.68 2.25
N ALA A 553 -1.66 -25.40 1.99
CA ALA A 553 -0.72 -24.96 3.02
C ALA A 553 -0.97 -23.51 3.41
N GLN A 554 -1.27 -23.30 4.68
CA GLN A 554 -1.35 -21.97 5.29
C GLN A 554 0.01 -21.61 5.92
N THR A 555 0.40 -20.33 5.79
CA THR A 555 1.72 -19.85 6.22
C THR A 555 1.77 -19.75 7.74
N GLN A 556 2.71 -20.44 8.38
CA GLN A 556 2.98 -20.32 9.81
C GLN A 556 3.95 -19.19 10.09
N SER A 557 5.05 -19.10 9.32
CA SER A 557 6.07 -18.10 9.54
C SER A 557 6.91 -17.86 8.30
N LEU A 558 7.50 -16.67 8.25
CA LEU A 558 8.55 -16.30 7.31
C LEU A 558 9.75 -15.78 8.10
N ILE A 559 10.95 -16.11 7.62
CA ILE A 559 12.19 -15.48 8.03
C ILE A 559 12.85 -14.89 6.80
N SER A 560 13.48 -13.74 6.95
CA SER A 560 14.16 -13.06 5.84
C SER A 560 15.54 -12.58 6.25
N TYR A 561 16.39 -12.51 5.25
CA TYR A 561 17.67 -11.82 5.32
C TYR A 561 17.79 -10.94 4.09
N THR A 562 18.04 -9.66 4.30
CA THR A 562 18.19 -8.66 3.23
C THR A 562 19.48 -7.91 3.40
N MET A 563 20.22 -7.71 2.32
CA MET A 563 21.38 -6.83 2.27
C MET A 563 21.37 -6.03 0.97
N GLY A 564 21.98 -4.86 1.02
CA GLY A 564 22.06 -4.01 -0.14
C GLY A 564 22.82 -2.72 0.12
N GLY A 565 22.77 -1.84 -0.87
CA GLY A 565 23.38 -0.53 -0.75
C GLY A 565 22.97 0.40 -1.88
N TRP A 566 23.31 1.66 -1.67
CA TRP A 566 23.12 2.75 -2.61
C TRP A 566 24.42 3.47 -2.83
N TRP A 567 24.74 3.73 -4.08
CA TRP A 567 25.89 4.47 -4.49
C TRP A 567 25.44 5.76 -5.18
N HIS A 568 25.85 6.92 -4.62
CA HIS A 568 25.72 8.23 -5.24
C HIS A 568 26.76 8.33 -6.35
N LEU A 569 26.29 8.29 -7.60
CA LEU A 569 27.16 8.35 -8.78
C LEU A 569 27.49 9.79 -9.16
N LEU A 570 26.49 10.65 -9.10
CA LEU A 570 26.60 12.07 -9.49
C LEU A 570 25.72 12.88 -8.54
N ASP A 571 26.27 13.98 -8.03
CA ASP A 571 25.56 14.98 -7.23
C ASP A 571 25.93 16.38 -7.72
N GLY A 572 24.95 17.28 -7.84
CA GLY A 572 25.18 18.63 -8.29
C GLY A 572 23.90 19.43 -8.48
N HIS A 573 24.04 20.64 -9.00
CA HIS A 573 22.91 21.56 -9.27
C HIS A 573 21.87 20.99 -10.26
N TYR A 574 22.19 19.90 -10.94
CA TYR A 574 21.30 19.15 -11.83
C TYR A 574 20.54 18.03 -11.08
N GLY A 575 20.73 17.91 -9.77
CA GLY A 575 20.16 16.85 -8.95
C GLY A 575 21.15 15.72 -8.65
N SER A 576 20.65 14.58 -8.17
CA SER A 576 21.44 13.42 -7.77
C SER A 576 21.08 12.18 -8.60
N VAL A 577 22.10 11.41 -9.02
CA VAL A 577 21.95 10.12 -9.67
C VAL A 577 22.52 9.04 -8.78
N MET A 578 21.70 8.01 -8.49
CA MET A 578 22.06 6.90 -7.61
C MET A 578 21.90 5.56 -8.31
N ALA A 579 22.77 4.60 -7.97
CA ALA A 579 22.59 3.19 -8.26
C ALA A 579 22.32 2.42 -6.99
N GLY A 580 21.38 1.48 -7.03
CA GLY A 580 21.02 0.63 -5.90
C GLY A 580 21.14 -0.85 -6.23
N LEU A 581 21.61 -1.64 -5.27
CA LEU A 581 21.63 -3.10 -5.32
C LEU A 581 20.99 -3.63 -4.04
N GLN A 582 20.07 -4.60 -4.17
CA GLN A 582 19.47 -5.32 -3.05
C GLN A 582 19.41 -6.80 -3.35
N TYR A 583 19.73 -7.61 -2.37
CA TYR A 583 19.46 -9.04 -2.34
C TYR A 583 18.61 -9.37 -1.12
N THR A 584 17.54 -10.15 -1.33
CA THR A 584 16.70 -10.67 -0.25
C THR A 584 16.53 -12.17 -0.39
N TYR A 585 16.87 -12.89 0.66
CA TYR A 585 16.54 -14.28 0.88
C TYR A 585 15.34 -14.36 1.83
N VAL A 586 14.32 -15.16 1.47
CA VAL A 586 13.19 -15.47 2.35
C VAL A 586 13.01 -16.97 2.45
N ARG A 587 12.62 -17.45 3.64
CA ARG A 587 12.19 -18.83 3.86
C ARG A 587 10.82 -18.82 4.52
N LYS A 588 9.86 -19.43 3.82
CA LYS A 588 8.47 -19.57 4.26
C LYS A 588 8.23 -20.98 4.78
N PHE A 589 7.55 -21.08 5.91
CA PHE A 589 7.15 -22.33 6.55
C PHE A 589 5.63 -22.40 6.61
N ALA A 590 5.07 -23.51 6.14
CA ALA A 590 3.66 -23.82 6.38
C ALA A 590 3.43 -24.32 7.81
N PHE A 591 2.17 -24.33 8.25
CA PHE A 591 1.77 -25.16 9.37
C PHE A 591 1.97 -26.63 9.03
N ARG A 592 2.24 -27.42 10.07
CA ARG A 592 2.29 -28.86 9.93
C ARG A 592 0.88 -29.42 9.68
N GLY A 593 0.71 -30.21 8.66
CA GLY A 593 -0.50 -30.95 8.30
C GLY A 593 -0.17 -32.41 7.95
N VAL A 594 -0.97 -33.05 7.10
CA VAL A 594 -0.83 -34.44 6.70
C VAL A 594 -0.78 -34.61 5.19
N THR A 595 -0.13 -35.68 4.72
CA THR A 595 -0.26 -36.16 3.34
C THR A 595 -1.56 -36.92 3.16
N ASP A 596 -1.91 -37.29 1.93
CA ASP A 596 -3.09 -38.14 1.66
C ASP A 596 -2.96 -39.52 2.30
N SER A 597 -1.73 -40.00 2.51
CA SER A 597 -1.45 -41.23 3.27
C SER A 597 -1.51 -41.07 4.78
N GLY A 598 -1.84 -39.87 5.30
CA GLY A 598 -1.91 -39.60 6.74
C GLY A 598 -0.55 -39.27 7.39
N THR A 599 0.55 -39.25 6.63
CA THR A 599 1.87 -38.95 7.18
C THR A 599 2.00 -37.44 7.46
N SER A 600 2.52 -37.10 8.65
CA SER A 600 2.75 -35.70 9.03
C SER A 600 3.79 -35.02 8.13
N THR A 601 3.47 -33.86 7.60
CA THR A 601 4.36 -33.06 6.73
C THR A 601 4.31 -31.58 7.03
N ARG A 602 5.36 -30.86 6.71
CA ARG A 602 5.46 -29.40 6.83
C ARG A 602 6.14 -28.82 5.58
N PRO A 603 5.38 -28.36 4.59
CA PRO A 603 5.96 -27.71 3.41
C PRO A 603 6.77 -26.48 3.76
N THR A 604 7.88 -26.31 3.05
CA THR A 604 8.75 -25.12 3.15
C THR A 604 9.15 -24.68 1.74
N VAL A 605 9.41 -23.39 1.59
CA VAL A 605 9.94 -22.83 0.33
C VAL A 605 10.91 -21.71 0.64
N ASN A 606 11.97 -21.64 -0.17
CA ASN A 606 12.91 -20.53 -0.20
C ASN A 606 12.61 -19.65 -1.40
N GLY A 607 12.92 -18.35 -1.29
CA GLY A 607 12.89 -17.41 -2.39
C GLY A 607 14.10 -16.50 -2.36
N ASN A 608 14.66 -16.22 -3.53
CA ASN A 608 15.76 -15.28 -3.73
C ASN A 608 15.30 -14.17 -4.66
N THR A 609 15.49 -12.92 -4.24
CA THR A 609 15.12 -11.74 -5.03
C THR A 609 16.32 -10.80 -5.10
N VAL A 610 16.64 -10.35 -6.31
CA VAL A 610 17.68 -9.35 -6.56
C VAL A 610 17.06 -8.14 -7.24
N PHE A 611 17.37 -6.94 -6.75
CA PHE A 611 17.07 -5.69 -7.42
C PHE A 611 18.36 -5.00 -7.84
N VAL A 612 18.38 -4.48 -9.06
CA VAL A 612 19.36 -3.50 -9.52
C VAL A 612 18.60 -2.29 -10.04
N THR A 613 18.86 -1.13 -9.49
CA THR A 613 18.09 0.08 -9.81
C THR A 613 18.99 1.28 -10.08
N PHE A 614 18.46 2.19 -10.90
CA PHE A 614 19.02 3.53 -11.10
C PHE A 614 17.93 4.54 -10.79
N ARG A 615 18.27 5.55 -9.98
CA ARG A 615 17.36 6.65 -9.62
C ARG A 615 17.97 7.99 -9.96
N TYR A 616 17.15 8.87 -10.49
CA TYR A 616 17.48 10.27 -10.68
C TYR A 616 16.54 11.14 -9.86
N TYR A 617 17.12 11.96 -9.00
CA TYR A 617 16.45 12.91 -8.12
C TYR A 617 16.66 14.33 -8.66
N PRO A 618 15.76 14.86 -9.51
CA PRO A 618 15.98 16.13 -10.19
C PRO A 618 15.90 17.35 -9.27
N PHE A 619 15.33 17.21 -8.08
CA PHE A 619 15.08 18.31 -7.16
C PHE A 619 16.08 18.39 -6.00
N GLN A 620 17.00 17.45 -5.89
CA GLN A 620 18.07 17.45 -4.89
C GLN A 620 19.26 18.26 -5.39
N ASN A 621 19.76 19.19 -4.55
CA ASN A 621 20.94 20.01 -4.81
C ASN A 621 22.01 19.71 -3.76
#